data_1bec34faff283981cb960435437b3d09
#
_entry.id   1bec34faff283981cb960435437b3d09
#
_cell.length_a   1.000
_cell.length_b   1.000
_cell.length_c   1.000
_cell.angle_alpha   90.00
_cell.angle_beta   90.00
_cell.angle_gamma   90.00
#
_symmetry.space_group_name_H-M   'P 1'
#
loop_
_entity.id
_entity.type
_entity.pdbx_description
1 polymer ?
#
loop_
_entity_poly.entity_id
_entity_poly.type
_entity_poly.pdbx_seq_one_letter_code
_entity_poly.pdbx_strand_id
1 'polypeptide(L)'
;MSLYPAEIGRAQELYIGQARTHQLTFRFHGKELGKEKLAQEMVSVNRPLRVVCEPQWYCRTTQIYGPIATSKADFGFFAKVARHYDQILDESMDLILTQLQNGRTSRGVTRDSYGWMNWGDAFLRTARSNLGRQFSDPEKKLSWSGNYYDYGFPMLLQFLRSVDFRYLETGLRAGAYTADVFIVHHHPDPTLIGACHYCPPRYHAATDNGEPYISRENNHAKVASILARWQWLGDWWARQVAMEVFNNALTLQGADRKGWTQCRGNGHRLRTLWLAYHFTG
;
A
#
# COMPACT_ATOMS: atom_id res chain seq x y z
N MET A 1 0.59 -21.92 19.41
CA MET A 1 0.70 -20.49 19.03
C MET A 1 -0.51 -20.17 18.19
N SER A 2 -1.32 -19.19 18.56
CA SER A 2 -2.46 -18.74 17.76
C SER A 2 -2.10 -17.42 17.08
N LEU A 3 -2.34 -17.34 15.77
CA LEU A 3 -2.20 -16.08 15.02
C LEU A 3 -3.36 -15.13 15.33
N TYR A 4 -4.50 -15.71 15.78
CA TYR A 4 -5.72 -14.99 16.09
C TYR A 4 -6.23 -15.50 17.44
N PRO A 5 -5.81 -14.87 18.53
CA PRO A 5 -6.22 -15.31 19.86
C PRO A 5 -7.74 -15.15 20.06
N ALA A 6 -8.34 -16.12 20.74
CA ALA A 6 -9.78 -16.15 21.01
C ALA A 6 -10.27 -14.94 21.83
N GLU A 7 -9.35 -14.30 22.56
CA GLU A 7 -9.60 -13.11 23.38
C GLU A 7 -10.03 -11.88 22.56
N ILE A 8 -9.78 -11.88 21.24
CA ILE A 8 -10.26 -10.84 20.34
C ILE A 8 -11.82 -10.86 20.23
N GLY A 9 -12.44 -12.00 20.57
CA GLY A 9 -13.88 -12.12 20.75
C GLY A 9 -14.73 -11.98 19.49
N ARG A 10 -14.10 -11.96 18.28
CA ARG A 10 -14.79 -11.89 17.00
C ARG A 10 -14.09 -12.72 15.93
N ALA A 11 -14.88 -13.25 15.00
CA ALA A 11 -14.34 -13.91 13.82
C ALA A 11 -13.47 -12.95 13.00
N GLN A 12 -12.39 -13.47 12.45
CA GLN A 12 -11.59 -12.77 11.45
C GLN A 12 -12.06 -13.23 10.06
N GLU A 13 -12.48 -12.28 9.26
CA GLU A 13 -13.04 -12.56 7.94
C GLU A 13 -12.03 -12.23 6.86
N LEU A 14 -11.79 -13.18 5.96
CA LEU A 14 -11.11 -12.99 4.69
C LEU A 14 -12.15 -13.09 3.58
N TYR A 15 -12.23 -12.05 2.78
CA TYR A 15 -13.09 -12.10 1.59
C TYR A 15 -12.40 -12.89 0.48
N ILE A 16 -13.20 -13.33 -0.48
CA ILE A 16 -12.71 -14.10 -1.63
C ILE A 16 -11.56 -13.39 -2.33
N GLY A 17 -10.48 -14.10 -2.53
CA GLY A 17 -9.28 -13.58 -3.21
C GLY A 17 -8.34 -12.73 -2.35
N GLN A 18 -8.69 -12.42 -1.11
CA GLN A 18 -7.77 -11.75 -0.19
C GLN A 18 -6.78 -12.74 0.43
N ALA A 19 -5.60 -12.26 0.73
CA ALA A 19 -4.58 -12.96 1.49
C ALA A 19 -4.10 -12.10 2.66
N ARG A 20 -3.35 -12.69 3.58
CA ARG A 20 -2.60 -11.95 4.59
C ARG A 20 -1.31 -12.68 4.94
N THR A 21 -0.20 -12.03 4.69
CA THR A 21 1.13 -12.56 4.99
C THR A 21 1.52 -12.24 6.42
N HIS A 22 1.97 -13.27 7.14
CA HIS A 22 2.56 -13.14 8.47
C HIS A 22 3.99 -13.66 8.45
N GLN A 23 4.89 -12.88 9.00
CA GLN A 23 6.27 -13.32 9.23
C GLN A 23 6.40 -13.83 10.66
N LEU A 24 6.84 -15.08 10.80
CA LEU A 24 7.09 -15.72 12.09
C LEU A 24 8.58 -15.93 12.25
N THR A 25 9.11 -15.55 13.41
CA THR A 25 10.50 -15.78 13.76
C THR A 25 10.55 -16.73 14.95
N PHE A 26 11.26 -17.85 14.79
CA PHE A 26 11.49 -18.84 15.85
C PHE A 26 12.89 -18.66 16.40
N ARG A 27 13.00 -18.51 17.71
CA ARG A 27 14.25 -18.44 18.44
C ARG A 27 14.43 -19.70 19.29
N PHE A 28 15.41 -20.50 18.98
CA PHE A 28 15.79 -21.66 19.80
C PHE A 28 16.89 -21.25 20.80
N HIS A 29 16.72 -21.60 22.07
CA HIS A 29 17.67 -21.25 23.12
C HIS A 29 17.68 -22.32 24.22
N GLY A 30 18.86 -22.53 24.83
CA GLY A 30 19.05 -23.56 25.86
C GLY A 30 18.77 -23.10 27.29
N LYS A 31 18.51 -21.81 27.49
CA LYS A 31 18.19 -21.21 28.83
C LYS A 31 17.05 -20.22 28.64
N GLU A 32 16.33 -19.95 29.72
CA GLU A 32 15.29 -18.93 29.72
C GLU A 32 15.88 -17.55 29.35
N LEU A 33 15.30 -16.91 28.38
CA LEU A 33 15.65 -15.56 27.99
C LEU A 33 14.74 -14.57 28.70
N GLY A 34 15.36 -13.59 29.39
CA GLY A 34 14.60 -12.49 29.98
C GLY A 34 13.80 -11.72 28.91
N LYS A 35 12.62 -11.22 29.30
CA LYS A 35 11.70 -10.49 28.40
C LYS A 35 12.36 -9.30 27.69
N GLU A 36 13.26 -8.60 28.38
CA GLU A 36 13.99 -7.44 27.82
C GLU A 36 14.91 -7.85 26.67
N LYS A 37 15.66 -8.93 26.85
CA LYS A 37 16.54 -9.46 25.81
C LYS A 37 15.75 -9.95 24.61
N LEU A 38 14.63 -10.64 24.84
CA LEU A 38 13.74 -11.07 23.79
C LEU A 38 13.17 -9.87 23.02
N ALA A 39 12.74 -8.82 23.72
CA ALA A 39 12.25 -7.60 23.07
C ALA A 39 13.31 -6.92 22.22
N GLN A 40 14.57 -6.84 22.69
CA GLN A 40 15.68 -6.29 21.90
C GLN A 40 15.96 -7.11 20.63
N GLU A 41 15.95 -8.43 20.74
CA GLU A 41 16.13 -9.32 19.58
C GLU A 41 14.98 -9.15 18.57
N MET A 42 13.75 -9.02 19.04
CA MET A 42 12.57 -8.77 18.17
C MET A 42 12.64 -7.43 17.45
N VAL A 43 13.22 -6.39 18.08
CA VAL A 43 13.49 -5.11 17.38
C VAL A 43 14.44 -5.33 16.20
N SER A 44 15.51 -6.09 16.38
CA SER A 44 16.50 -6.37 15.34
C SER A 44 15.90 -7.17 14.18
N VAL A 45 14.97 -8.09 14.47
CA VAL A 45 14.24 -8.85 13.44
C VAL A 45 13.29 -7.96 12.64
N ASN A 46 12.55 -7.08 13.33
CA ASN A 46 11.58 -6.20 12.69
C ASN A 46 12.23 -5.00 11.98
N ARG A 47 13.44 -4.62 12.38
CA ARG A 47 14.23 -3.53 11.80
C ARG A 47 15.62 -4.02 11.43
N PRO A 48 15.74 -4.87 10.40
CA PRO A 48 17.03 -5.38 9.96
C PRO A 48 17.92 -4.24 9.48
N LEU A 49 19.22 -4.38 9.66
CA LEU A 49 20.20 -3.47 9.10
C LEU A 49 20.02 -3.44 7.57
N ARG A 50 20.02 -2.25 7.01
CA ARG A 50 19.90 -2.03 5.58
C ARG A 50 21.06 -1.18 5.10
N VAL A 51 21.67 -1.61 4.04
CA VAL A 51 22.63 -0.78 3.30
C VAL A 51 21.85 0.16 2.40
N VAL A 52 22.14 1.44 2.49
CA VAL A 52 21.51 2.46 1.67
C VAL A 52 22.57 3.34 1.04
N CYS A 53 22.29 3.84 -0.16
CA CYS A 53 23.12 4.82 -0.84
C CYS A 53 22.72 6.24 -0.47
N GLU A 54 23.53 7.20 -0.83
CA GLU A 54 23.18 8.61 -0.70
C GLU A 54 22.03 9.00 -1.64
N PRO A 55 21.18 9.98 -1.26
CA PRO A 55 20.07 10.42 -2.09
C PRO A 55 20.46 10.79 -3.53
N GLN A 56 21.63 11.42 -3.69
CA GLN A 56 22.13 11.82 -5.00
C GLN A 56 22.39 10.61 -5.91
N TRP A 57 22.83 9.50 -5.35
CA TRP A 57 23.05 8.27 -6.12
C TRP A 57 21.73 7.73 -6.62
N TYR A 58 20.73 7.61 -5.73
CA TYR A 58 19.39 7.14 -6.11
C TYR A 58 18.78 8.04 -7.19
N CYS A 59 18.78 9.36 -6.98
CA CYS A 59 18.19 10.30 -7.91
C CYS A 59 18.84 10.27 -9.30
N ARG A 60 20.13 9.98 -9.37
CA ARG A 60 20.89 9.92 -10.63
C ARG A 60 20.70 8.58 -11.35
N THR A 61 20.55 7.48 -10.62
CA THR A 61 20.55 6.12 -11.18
C THR A 61 19.14 5.56 -11.40
N THR A 62 18.14 6.05 -10.64
CA THR A 62 16.76 5.57 -10.73
C THR A 62 16.07 6.22 -11.91
N GLN A 63 16.09 5.55 -13.06
CA GLN A 63 15.47 6.09 -14.29
C GLN A 63 14.06 5.56 -14.54
N ILE A 64 13.72 4.38 -14.02
CA ILE A 64 12.45 3.72 -14.28
C ILE A 64 11.23 4.53 -13.81
N TYR A 65 11.41 5.40 -12.85
CA TYR A 65 10.32 6.25 -12.32
C TYR A 65 10.36 7.68 -12.89
N GLY A 66 11.22 7.91 -13.87
CA GLY A 66 11.51 9.24 -14.41
C GLY A 66 12.57 9.99 -13.60
N PRO A 67 12.92 11.20 -14.03
CA PRO A 67 13.90 12.01 -13.34
C PRO A 67 13.39 12.44 -11.96
N ILE A 68 14.16 12.16 -10.92
CA ILE A 68 13.90 12.61 -9.56
C ILE A 68 15.09 13.44 -9.05
N ALA A 69 14.83 14.35 -8.13
CA ALA A 69 15.86 15.17 -7.51
C ALA A 69 15.83 15.03 -6.00
N THR A 70 16.96 15.21 -5.33
CA THR A 70 17.04 15.15 -3.87
C THR A 70 16.13 16.18 -3.21
N SER A 71 15.65 15.92 -2.01
CA SER A 71 14.83 16.85 -1.24
C SER A 71 15.56 18.16 -0.89
N LYS A 72 16.90 18.16 -0.94
CA LYS A 72 17.74 19.32 -0.66
C LYS A 72 18.38 19.93 -1.91
N ALA A 73 17.93 19.53 -3.10
CA ALA A 73 18.48 20.08 -4.33
C ALA A 73 18.17 21.58 -4.47
N ASP A 74 19.05 22.28 -5.13
CA ASP A 74 18.79 23.65 -5.55
C ASP A 74 17.87 23.62 -6.78
N PHE A 75 16.67 24.13 -6.62
CA PHE A 75 15.68 24.23 -7.67
C PHE A 75 15.62 25.63 -8.30
N GLY A 76 16.55 26.52 -7.97
CA GLY A 76 16.59 27.88 -8.51
C GLY A 76 15.24 28.59 -8.41
N PHE A 77 14.67 28.98 -9.54
CA PHE A 77 13.36 29.65 -9.61
C PHE A 77 12.23 28.85 -8.94
N PHE A 78 12.27 27.53 -8.96
CA PHE A 78 11.26 26.66 -8.37
C PHE A 78 11.52 26.31 -6.89
N ALA A 79 12.55 26.86 -6.27
CA ALA A 79 12.95 26.51 -4.90
C ALA A 79 11.82 26.65 -3.87
N LYS A 80 10.96 27.68 -4.00
CA LYS A 80 9.81 27.87 -3.10
C LYS A 80 8.81 26.75 -3.24
N VAL A 81 8.48 26.35 -4.47
CA VAL A 81 7.53 25.26 -4.74
C VAL A 81 8.07 23.92 -4.25
N ALA A 82 9.34 23.65 -4.50
CA ALA A 82 10.00 22.42 -4.07
C ALA A 82 10.02 22.28 -2.53
N ARG A 83 10.36 23.34 -1.81
CA ARG A 83 10.31 23.34 -0.34
C ARG A 83 8.89 23.13 0.20
N HIS A 84 7.90 23.76 -0.41
CA HIS A 84 6.50 23.56 -0.01
C HIS A 84 6.02 22.13 -0.28
N TYR A 85 6.45 21.54 -1.40
CA TYR A 85 6.16 20.14 -1.69
C TYR A 85 6.77 19.20 -0.63
N ASP A 86 8.03 19.36 -0.28
CA ASP A 86 8.69 18.54 0.74
C ASP A 86 8.04 18.74 2.12
N GLN A 87 7.67 19.97 2.48
CA GLN A 87 6.93 20.26 3.71
C GLN A 87 5.58 19.53 3.76
N ILE A 88 4.79 19.54 2.69
CA ILE A 88 3.51 18.82 2.61
C ILE A 88 3.73 17.31 2.80
N LEU A 89 4.80 16.77 2.23
CA LEU A 89 5.11 15.34 2.40
C LEU A 89 5.47 15.00 3.84
N ASP A 90 6.28 15.83 4.50
CA ASP A 90 6.65 15.62 5.91
C ASP A 90 5.43 15.74 6.83
N GLU A 91 4.59 16.75 6.66
CA GLU A 91 3.34 16.90 7.40
C GLU A 91 2.40 15.71 7.18
N SER A 92 2.31 15.20 5.94
CA SER A 92 1.52 14.03 5.60
C SER A 92 2.08 12.76 6.25
N MET A 93 3.41 12.62 6.31
CA MET A 93 4.07 11.51 6.98
C MET A 93 3.79 11.54 8.48
N ASP A 94 3.93 12.67 9.13
CA ASP A 94 3.66 12.82 10.56
C ASP A 94 2.20 12.49 10.88
N LEU A 95 1.27 12.89 10.01
CA LEU A 95 -0.14 12.52 10.14
C LEU A 95 -0.35 11.00 10.01
N ILE A 96 0.27 10.34 9.03
CA ILE A 96 0.18 8.89 8.84
C ILE A 96 0.76 8.16 10.05
N LEU A 97 1.93 8.57 10.54
CA LEU A 97 2.55 7.96 11.72
C LEU A 97 1.69 8.15 12.98
N THR A 98 1.09 9.32 13.16
CA THR A 98 0.18 9.59 14.26
C THR A 98 -1.06 8.71 14.19
N GLN A 99 -1.63 8.53 13.01
CA GLN A 99 -2.76 7.62 12.78
C GLN A 99 -2.39 6.17 13.08
N LEU A 100 -1.21 5.73 12.66
CA LEU A 100 -0.70 4.39 12.91
C LEU A 100 -0.45 4.14 14.40
N GLN A 101 0.07 5.12 15.13
CA GLN A 101 0.42 4.97 16.55
C GLN A 101 -0.79 5.09 17.47
N ASN A 102 -1.70 6.01 17.18
CA ASN A 102 -2.75 6.40 18.11
C ASN A 102 -4.16 6.01 17.65
N GLY A 103 -4.29 5.45 16.45
CA GLY A 103 -5.61 5.15 15.86
C GLY A 103 -6.50 6.39 15.69
N ARG A 104 -5.95 7.60 15.76
CA ARG A 104 -6.71 8.85 15.70
C ARG A 104 -6.69 9.44 14.30
N THR A 105 -7.87 9.85 13.85
CA THR A 105 -8.00 10.73 12.71
C THR A 105 -7.90 12.18 13.13
N SER A 106 -7.70 13.08 12.18
CA SER A 106 -7.71 14.55 12.41
C SER A 106 -8.99 15.09 13.06
N ARG A 107 -10.01 14.26 13.27
CA ARG A 107 -11.29 14.61 13.91
C ARG A 107 -11.51 13.93 15.26
N GLY A 108 -10.48 13.33 15.84
CA GLY A 108 -10.60 12.66 17.14
C GLY A 108 -11.32 11.30 17.10
N VAL A 109 -11.74 10.83 15.93
CA VAL A 109 -12.30 9.48 15.80
C VAL A 109 -11.17 8.47 15.91
N THR A 110 -11.26 7.60 16.91
CA THR A 110 -10.29 6.53 17.09
C THR A 110 -10.60 5.41 16.11
N ARG A 111 -9.67 5.10 15.23
CA ARG A 111 -9.72 3.94 14.33
C ARG A 111 -8.46 3.14 14.53
N ASP A 112 -8.62 1.85 14.70
CA ASP A 112 -7.51 0.93 14.89
C ASP A 112 -6.81 0.68 13.54
N SER A 113 -5.65 1.29 13.36
CA SER A 113 -4.82 1.10 12.17
C SER A 113 -3.91 -0.12 12.27
N TYR A 114 -3.88 -0.79 13.43
CA TYR A 114 -3.09 -2.00 13.66
C TYR A 114 -3.86 -3.29 13.39
N GLY A 115 -5.11 -3.21 12.93
CA GLY A 115 -5.90 -4.37 12.56
C GLY A 115 -5.17 -5.24 11.54
N TRP A 116 -5.36 -6.55 11.64
CA TRP A 116 -4.69 -7.51 10.76
C TRP A 116 -4.97 -7.28 9.26
N MET A 117 -6.12 -6.72 8.93
CA MET A 117 -6.47 -6.31 7.55
C MET A 117 -6.00 -4.90 7.23
N ASN A 118 -5.93 -4.00 8.20
CA ASN A 118 -5.74 -2.58 7.97
C ASN A 118 -4.26 -2.17 7.93
N TRP A 119 -3.38 -3.03 8.43
CA TRP A 119 -1.96 -2.71 8.52
C TRP A 119 -1.35 -2.42 7.15
N GLY A 120 -0.94 -1.19 6.95
CA GLY A 120 -0.38 -0.70 5.68
C GLY A 120 -1.36 0.12 4.85
N ASP A 121 -2.64 0.21 5.23
CA ASP A 121 -3.59 1.13 4.60
C ASP A 121 -3.61 2.49 5.33
N ALA A 122 -4.21 3.49 4.70
CA ALA A 122 -4.37 4.82 5.23
C ALA A 122 -5.82 5.28 5.17
N PHE A 123 -6.23 6.14 6.11
CA PHE A 123 -7.53 6.77 6.08
C PHE A 123 -7.55 7.92 5.07
N LEU A 124 -8.56 7.89 4.19
CA LEU A 124 -8.91 9.03 3.35
C LEU A 124 -10.21 9.67 3.82
N ARG A 125 -10.23 10.99 3.80
CA ARG A 125 -11.46 11.75 3.99
C ARG A 125 -12.18 11.86 2.65
N THR A 126 -13.26 11.11 2.47
CA THR A 126 -14.14 11.22 1.30
C THR A 126 -15.09 12.43 1.39
N ALA A 127 -14.56 13.61 1.69
CA ALA A 127 -15.39 14.79 1.96
C ALA A 127 -16.22 15.28 0.76
N ARG A 128 -15.99 14.78 -0.45
CA ARG A 128 -16.65 15.24 -1.67
C ARG A 128 -17.12 14.14 -2.63
N SER A 129 -17.00 12.88 -2.28
CA SER A 129 -17.56 11.83 -3.14
C SER A 129 -19.08 11.80 -3.02
N ASN A 130 -19.75 11.40 -4.09
CA ASN A 130 -21.20 11.15 -4.06
C ASN A 130 -21.60 10.14 -2.97
N LEU A 131 -20.68 9.27 -2.57
CA LEU A 131 -20.78 8.36 -1.44
C LEU A 131 -20.86 9.10 -0.09
N GLY A 132 -20.17 10.24 0.07
CA GLY A 132 -20.27 11.07 1.27
C GLY A 132 -21.64 11.71 1.49
N ARG A 133 -22.47 11.80 0.46
CA ARG A 133 -23.86 12.28 0.57
C ARG A 133 -24.82 11.22 1.09
N GLN A 134 -24.47 9.93 0.97
CA GLN A 134 -25.31 8.82 1.44
C GLN A 134 -25.21 8.58 2.95
N PHE A 135 -24.22 9.20 3.63
CA PHE A 135 -23.98 8.98 5.04
C PHE A 135 -24.17 10.29 5.82
N SER A 136 -25.25 10.36 6.56
CA SER A 136 -25.52 11.45 7.53
C SER A 136 -24.55 11.42 8.72
N ASP A 137 -23.98 10.26 9.01
CA ASP A 137 -23.04 10.03 10.10
C ASP A 137 -21.64 10.49 9.75
N PRO A 138 -21.02 11.42 10.52
CA PRO A 138 -19.65 11.87 10.29
C PRO A 138 -18.61 10.74 10.32
N GLU A 139 -18.83 9.68 11.09
CA GLU A 139 -17.94 8.52 11.16
C GLU A 139 -17.96 7.70 9.85
N LYS A 140 -19.10 7.67 9.19
CA LYS A 140 -19.26 6.98 7.91
C LYS A 140 -18.61 7.70 6.73
N LYS A 141 -18.20 8.97 6.93
CA LYS A 141 -17.47 9.78 5.93
C LYS A 141 -15.98 9.47 5.88
N LEU A 142 -15.48 8.68 6.81
CA LEU A 142 -14.09 8.23 6.84
C LEU A 142 -14.02 6.85 6.21
N SER A 143 -13.18 6.69 5.22
CA SER A 143 -12.93 5.41 4.56
C SER A 143 -11.46 5.08 4.55
N TRP A 144 -11.17 3.79 4.58
CA TRP A 144 -9.85 3.30 4.22
C TRP A 144 -9.57 3.59 2.75
N SER A 145 -8.34 3.93 2.44
CA SER A 145 -7.96 4.27 1.05
C SER A 145 -7.90 3.05 0.16
N GLY A 146 -7.70 1.86 0.74
CA GLY A 146 -7.45 0.64 0.01
C GLY A 146 -6.28 0.78 -0.95
N ASN A 147 -5.35 1.66 -0.60
CA ASN A 147 -4.28 2.08 -1.49
C ASN A 147 -4.76 2.61 -2.87
N TYR A 148 -5.92 3.23 -2.88
CA TYR A 148 -6.61 3.74 -4.07
C TYR A 148 -5.72 4.57 -5.00
N TYR A 149 -4.79 5.32 -4.43
CA TYR A 149 -3.85 6.17 -5.16
C TYR A 149 -2.41 5.64 -5.14
N ASP A 150 -2.18 4.39 -4.69
CA ASP A 150 -0.83 3.82 -4.55
C ASP A 150 0.08 4.70 -3.69
N TYR A 151 -0.43 5.16 -2.53
CA TYR A 151 0.32 6.11 -1.70
C TYR A 151 1.67 5.54 -1.22
N GLY A 152 1.82 4.23 -1.20
CA GLY A 152 3.09 3.58 -0.93
C GLY A 152 4.18 3.97 -1.92
N PHE A 153 3.83 4.15 -3.19
CA PHE A 153 4.79 4.52 -4.22
C PHE A 153 5.40 5.91 -4.02
N PRO A 154 4.65 7.01 -3.84
CA PRO A 154 5.25 8.31 -3.52
C PRO A 154 6.07 8.32 -2.22
N MET A 155 5.71 7.51 -1.22
CA MET A 155 6.54 7.35 -0.02
C MET A 155 7.90 6.75 -0.37
N LEU A 156 7.93 5.71 -1.20
CA LEU A 156 9.17 5.10 -1.66
C LEU A 156 10.01 6.06 -2.50
N LEU A 157 9.40 6.86 -3.37
CA LEU A 157 10.10 7.92 -4.10
C LEU A 157 10.69 8.97 -3.15
N GLN A 158 9.96 9.37 -2.13
CA GLN A 158 10.47 10.33 -1.14
C GLN A 158 11.63 9.74 -0.33
N PHE A 159 11.59 8.43 -0.03
CA PHE A 159 12.77 7.77 0.53
C PHE A 159 13.99 7.90 -0.37
N LEU A 160 13.88 7.64 -1.66
CA LEU A 160 15.00 7.79 -2.60
C LEU A 160 15.54 9.22 -2.65
N ARG A 161 14.69 10.22 -2.43
CA ARG A 161 15.04 11.63 -2.42
C ARG A 161 15.69 12.10 -1.12
N SER A 162 15.38 11.47 0.02
CA SER A 162 15.74 11.94 1.37
C SER A 162 16.54 10.94 2.21
N VAL A 163 16.45 9.65 1.90
CA VAL A 163 16.92 8.52 2.74
C VAL A 163 16.30 8.55 4.15
N ASP A 164 15.11 9.11 4.29
CA ASP A 164 14.35 9.06 5.52
C ASP A 164 13.59 7.72 5.62
N PHE A 165 13.96 6.90 6.58
CA PHE A 165 13.40 5.55 6.78
C PHE A 165 11.91 5.54 7.12
N ARG A 166 11.34 6.64 7.62
CA ARG A 166 9.90 6.74 7.85
C ARG A 166 9.13 6.51 6.54
N TYR A 167 9.60 7.09 5.46
CA TYR A 167 9.03 6.92 4.13
C TYR A 167 9.21 5.50 3.60
N LEU A 168 10.41 4.91 3.80
CA LEU A 168 10.67 3.53 3.39
C LEU A 168 9.71 2.56 4.08
N GLU A 169 9.65 2.61 5.40
CA GLU A 169 8.84 1.68 6.19
C GLU A 169 7.34 1.82 5.87
N THR A 170 6.87 3.05 5.68
CA THR A 170 5.47 3.31 5.33
C THR A 170 5.15 2.82 3.92
N GLY A 171 6.02 3.09 2.95
CA GLY A 171 5.85 2.63 1.58
C GLY A 171 5.89 1.11 1.44
N LEU A 172 6.81 0.44 2.13
CA LEU A 172 6.89 -1.02 2.13
C LEU A 172 5.68 -1.68 2.78
N ARG A 173 5.14 -1.10 3.87
CA ARG A 173 3.89 -1.57 4.49
C ARG A 173 2.70 -1.42 3.57
N ALA A 174 2.57 -0.28 2.91
CA ALA A 174 1.52 -0.05 1.93
C ALA A 174 1.60 -1.03 0.76
N GLY A 175 2.80 -1.33 0.28
CA GLY A 175 3.02 -2.35 -0.74
C GLY A 175 2.63 -3.75 -0.28
N ALA A 176 2.90 -4.11 0.99
CA ALA A 176 2.46 -5.39 1.55
C ALA A 176 0.93 -5.48 1.65
N TYR A 177 0.29 -4.43 2.15
CA TYR A 177 -1.16 -4.35 2.19
C TYR A 177 -1.77 -4.49 0.79
N THR A 178 -1.20 -3.79 -0.19
CA THR A 178 -1.69 -3.86 -1.57
C THR A 178 -1.54 -5.27 -2.12
N ALA A 179 -0.39 -5.91 -1.91
CA ALA A 179 -0.13 -7.27 -2.38
C ALA A 179 -1.07 -8.28 -1.70
N ASP A 180 -1.33 -8.16 -0.40
CA ASP A 180 -2.10 -9.16 0.34
C ASP A 180 -3.61 -8.94 0.19
N VAL A 181 -4.08 -7.73 0.47
CA VAL A 181 -5.49 -7.45 0.71
C VAL A 181 -6.18 -6.85 -0.50
N PHE A 182 -5.46 -6.03 -1.25
CA PHE A 182 -6.06 -5.23 -2.32
C PHE A 182 -6.14 -5.97 -3.65
N ILE A 183 -5.20 -6.87 -3.94
CA ILE A 183 -5.20 -7.68 -5.16
C ILE A 183 -5.99 -8.98 -4.95
N VAL A 184 -6.71 -9.40 -5.96
CA VAL A 184 -7.49 -10.64 -5.98
C VAL A 184 -6.58 -11.79 -6.38
N HIS A 185 -6.32 -12.73 -5.45
CA HIS A 185 -5.45 -13.89 -5.68
C HIS A 185 -6.19 -15.15 -6.10
N HIS A 186 -7.47 -15.23 -5.76
CA HIS A 186 -8.31 -16.37 -6.09
C HIS A 186 -9.73 -15.92 -6.39
N HIS A 187 -10.29 -16.46 -7.47
CA HIS A 187 -11.69 -16.25 -7.81
C HIS A 187 -12.17 -17.38 -8.74
N PRO A 188 -13.45 -17.83 -8.67
CA PRO A 188 -14.00 -18.80 -9.62
C PRO A 188 -13.94 -18.35 -11.08
N ASP A 189 -14.09 -17.05 -11.32
CA ASP A 189 -13.79 -16.42 -12.62
C ASP A 189 -12.31 -16.06 -12.67
N PRO A 190 -11.47 -16.80 -13.42
CA PRO A 190 -10.02 -16.58 -13.45
C PRO A 190 -9.64 -15.23 -14.06
N THR A 191 -10.51 -14.58 -14.79
CA THR A 191 -10.25 -13.24 -15.37
C THR A 191 -10.19 -12.16 -14.31
N LEU A 192 -10.60 -12.46 -13.08
CA LEU A 192 -10.54 -11.54 -11.95
C LEU A 192 -9.28 -11.70 -11.10
N ILE A 193 -8.47 -12.74 -11.32
CA ILE A 193 -7.19 -12.89 -10.64
C ILE A 193 -6.25 -11.77 -11.10
N GLY A 194 -5.60 -11.09 -10.16
CA GLY A 194 -4.80 -9.90 -10.43
C GLY A 194 -5.59 -8.59 -10.59
N ALA A 195 -6.93 -8.66 -10.57
CA ALA A 195 -7.77 -7.48 -10.42
C ALA A 195 -7.66 -6.91 -9.01
N CYS A 196 -8.32 -5.80 -8.73
CA CYS A 196 -8.29 -5.22 -7.39
C CYS A 196 -9.66 -5.26 -6.71
N HIS A 197 -9.63 -5.43 -5.41
CA HIS A 197 -10.78 -5.15 -4.57
C HIS A 197 -11.02 -3.64 -4.58
N TYR A 198 -12.21 -3.25 -5.02
CA TYR A 198 -12.60 -1.85 -4.96
C TYR A 198 -12.91 -1.51 -3.49
N CYS A 199 -12.31 -0.46 -2.99
CA CYS A 199 -12.59 0.02 -1.65
C CYS A 199 -13.95 0.71 -1.59
N PRO A 200 -14.97 0.09 -1.09
CA PRO A 200 -16.11 0.83 -0.60
C PRO A 200 -15.72 1.53 0.71
N PRO A 201 -16.36 2.66 1.01
CA PRO A 201 -15.97 3.51 2.13
C PRO A 201 -16.03 2.85 3.50
N ARG A 202 -16.47 1.62 3.63
CA ARG A 202 -16.73 1.01 4.93
C ARG A 202 -15.71 -0.02 5.39
N TYR A 203 -15.34 -1.00 4.60
CA TYR A 203 -14.61 -2.18 5.08
C TYR A 203 -13.81 -2.87 3.97
N HIS A 204 -12.71 -2.33 3.53
CA HIS A 204 -11.71 -3.05 2.72
C HIS A 204 -12.26 -4.08 1.72
N ALA A 205 -13.33 -3.79 0.99
CA ALA A 205 -13.88 -4.64 -0.07
C ALA A 205 -15.32 -5.14 0.09
N ALA A 206 -16.07 -4.71 1.10
CA ALA A 206 -17.48 -5.09 1.17
C ALA A 206 -18.39 -4.07 0.48
N THR A 207 -19.33 -4.52 -0.32
CA THR A 207 -20.48 -3.75 -0.76
C THR A 207 -21.43 -3.49 0.42
N ASP A 208 -22.43 -2.63 0.24
CA ASP A 208 -23.48 -2.41 1.27
C ASP A 208 -24.18 -3.70 1.72
N ASN A 209 -24.10 -4.75 0.91
CA ASN A 209 -24.65 -6.08 1.18
C ASN A 209 -23.64 -7.06 1.79
N GLY A 210 -22.44 -6.59 2.16
CA GLY A 210 -21.38 -7.46 2.67
C GLY A 210 -20.59 -8.23 1.59
N GLU A 211 -20.99 -8.10 0.33
CA GLU A 211 -20.29 -8.76 -0.77
C GLU A 211 -19.01 -8.00 -1.15
N PRO A 212 -17.88 -8.70 -1.40
CA PRO A 212 -16.67 -8.06 -1.89
C PRO A 212 -16.91 -7.54 -3.31
N TYR A 213 -16.63 -6.25 -3.50
CA TYR A 213 -16.67 -5.67 -4.83
C TYR A 213 -15.30 -5.79 -5.49
N ILE A 214 -15.23 -6.52 -6.56
CA ILE A 214 -14.02 -6.65 -7.37
C ILE A 214 -14.16 -5.76 -8.61
N SER A 215 -13.23 -4.85 -8.78
CA SER A 215 -13.17 -4.01 -9.98
C SER A 215 -12.61 -4.83 -11.13
N ARG A 216 -13.44 -5.13 -12.10
CA ARG A 216 -13.00 -5.73 -13.38
C ARG A 216 -12.17 -4.77 -14.21
N GLU A 217 -12.33 -3.48 -13.92
CA GLU A 217 -11.57 -2.43 -14.57
C GLU A 217 -10.23 -2.27 -13.84
N ASN A 218 -9.14 -2.23 -14.56
CA ASN A 218 -7.79 -2.04 -13.97
C ASN A 218 -7.57 -0.60 -13.48
N ASN A 219 -8.65 0.09 -13.12
CA ASN A 219 -8.66 1.49 -12.70
C ASN A 219 -7.87 1.74 -11.41
N HIS A 220 -7.76 0.71 -10.58
CA HIS A 220 -7.18 0.82 -9.25
C HIS A 220 -6.10 -0.22 -8.96
N ALA A 221 -5.83 -1.13 -9.88
CA ALA A 221 -4.72 -2.08 -9.74
C ALA A 221 -3.38 -1.34 -9.82
N LYS A 222 -2.82 -1.04 -8.67
CA LYS A 222 -1.55 -0.33 -8.51
C LYS A 222 -0.45 -1.34 -8.18
N VAL A 223 0.62 -1.31 -8.94
CA VAL A 223 1.67 -2.32 -8.83
C VAL A 223 3.03 -1.75 -8.43
N ALA A 224 3.19 -0.43 -8.44
CA ALA A 224 4.52 0.16 -8.25
C ALA A 224 5.08 -0.06 -6.83
N SER A 225 4.25 0.05 -5.79
CA SER A 225 4.69 -0.25 -4.41
C SER A 225 4.96 -1.75 -4.20
N ILE A 226 4.22 -2.63 -4.90
CA ILE A 226 4.46 -4.07 -4.88
C ILE A 226 5.81 -4.39 -5.54
N LEU A 227 6.09 -3.81 -6.71
CA LEU A 227 7.35 -3.99 -7.41
C LEU A 227 8.55 -3.52 -6.60
N ALA A 228 8.40 -2.39 -5.89
CA ALA A 228 9.46 -1.90 -5.02
C ALA A 228 9.78 -2.90 -3.89
N ARG A 229 8.78 -3.57 -3.32
CA ARG A 229 9.04 -4.64 -2.34
C ARG A 229 9.86 -5.77 -2.95
N TRP A 230 9.51 -6.21 -4.14
CA TRP A 230 10.29 -7.24 -4.82
C TRP A 230 11.74 -6.78 -5.06
N GLN A 231 11.94 -5.59 -5.62
CA GLN A 231 13.28 -5.09 -5.94
C GLN A 231 14.16 -4.85 -4.71
N TRP A 232 13.59 -4.28 -3.66
CA TRP A 232 14.38 -3.81 -2.51
C TRP A 232 14.50 -4.84 -1.40
N LEU A 233 13.56 -5.77 -1.32
CA LEU A 233 13.52 -6.81 -0.29
C LEU A 233 13.74 -8.22 -0.83
N GLY A 234 13.73 -8.43 -2.14
CA GLY A 234 13.69 -9.77 -2.73
C GLY A 234 12.38 -10.52 -2.38
N ASP A 235 11.30 -9.80 -2.14
CA ASP A 235 10.02 -10.35 -1.72
C ASP A 235 9.37 -11.13 -2.89
N TRP A 236 9.48 -12.47 -2.84
CA TRP A 236 8.94 -13.35 -3.87
C TRP A 236 7.42 -13.33 -3.95
N TRP A 237 6.74 -13.14 -2.83
CA TRP A 237 5.30 -12.98 -2.85
C TRP A 237 4.90 -11.72 -3.61
N ALA A 238 5.54 -10.61 -3.33
CA ALA A 238 5.31 -9.37 -4.08
C ALA A 238 5.59 -9.54 -5.59
N ARG A 239 6.64 -10.30 -5.96
CA ARG A 239 6.88 -10.65 -7.36
C ARG A 239 5.72 -11.43 -7.97
N GLN A 240 5.25 -12.48 -7.29
CA GLN A 240 4.14 -13.29 -7.79
C GLN A 240 2.89 -12.43 -7.99
N VAL A 241 2.54 -11.61 -7.01
CA VAL A 241 1.39 -10.70 -7.10
C VAL A 241 1.53 -9.70 -8.24
N ALA A 242 2.72 -9.14 -8.45
CA ALA A 242 2.98 -8.27 -9.60
C ALA A 242 2.69 -8.99 -10.92
N MET A 243 3.11 -10.26 -11.06
CA MET A 243 2.84 -11.07 -12.25
C MET A 243 1.33 -11.35 -12.43
N GLU A 244 0.58 -11.57 -11.35
CA GLU A 244 -0.88 -11.70 -11.42
C GLU A 244 -1.52 -10.43 -11.99
N VAL A 245 -1.09 -9.25 -11.50
CA VAL A 245 -1.57 -7.95 -11.99
C VAL A 245 -1.18 -7.72 -13.45
N PHE A 246 0.01 -8.09 -13.87
CA PHE A 246 0.47 -7.98 -15.26
C PHE A 246 -0.36 -8.86 -16.18
N ASN A 247 -0.57 -10.12 -15.82
CA ASN A 247 -1.39 -11.05 -16.58
C ASN A 247 -2.84 -10.55 -16.69
N ASN A 248 -3.40 -10.05 -15.60
CA ASN A 248 -4.73 -9.42 -15.63
C ASN A 248 -4.78 -8.26 -16.60
N ALA A 249 -3.78 -7.37 -16.56
CA ALA A 249 -3.70 -6.25 -17.48
C ALA A 249 -3.60 -6.66 -18.96
N LEU A 250 -2.96 -7.79 -19.25
CA LEU A 250 -2.88 -8.34 -20.62
C LEU A 250 -4.21 -8.95 -21.07
N THR A 251 -4.90 -9.67 -20.20
CA THR A 251 -6.10 -10.45 -20.53
C THR A 251 -7.38 -9.62 -20.54
N LEU A 252 -7.40 -8.47 -19.89
CA LEU A 252 -8.53 -7.55 -19.89
C LEU A 252 -8.75 -7.00 -21.31
N GLN A 253 -9.31 -7.84 -22.19
CA GLN A 253 -9.79 -7.40 -23.49
C GLN A 253 -11.07 -6.61 -23.30
N GLY A 254 -10.95 -5.29 -23.52
CA GLY A 254 -12.12 -4.46 -23.82
C GLY A 254 -13.26 -4.56 -22.81
N ALA A 255 -12.95 -4.57 -21.51
CA ALA A 255 -13.97 -4.38 -20.49
C ALA A 255 -14.76 -3.09 -20.72
N ASP A 256 -14.32 -2.30 -21.66
CA ASP A 256 -14.91 -1.03 -22.05
C ASP A 256 -15.48 -1.05 -23.46
N ARG A 257 -16.46 -1.91 -23.70
CA ARG A 257 -17.31 -1.80 -24.90
C ARG A 257 -18.10 -0.47 -24.96
N LYS A 258 -18.06 0.32 -23.91
CA LYS A 258 -18.64 1.67 -23.85
C LYS A 258 -17.61 2.77 -24.19
N GLY A 259 -16.48 2.40 -24.66
CA GLY A 259 -15.59 3.00 -25.67
C GLY A 259 -14.87 4.29 -25.34
N TRP A 260 -15.29 5.14 -24.45
CA TRP A 260 -14.68 6.48 -24.30
C TRP A 260 -14.57 7.01 -22.88
N THR A 261 -15.11 6.30 -21.94
CA THR A 261 -15.28 6.82 -20.58
C THR A 261 -14.14 6.51 -19.63
N GLN A 262 -13.20 5.64 -20.03
CA GLN A 262 -12.22 5.07 -19.11
C GLN A 262 -10.76 5.45 -19.41
N CYS A 263 -10.51 6.73 -19.64
CA CYS A 263 -9.12 7.23 -19.76
C CYS A 263 -8.28 6.81 -18.53
N ARG A 264 -8.86 6.74 -17.36
CA ARG A 264 -8.21 6.25 -16.14
C ARG A 264 -7.82 4.77 -16.26
N GLY A 265 -8.77 3.91 -16.64
CA GLY A 265 -8.52 2.46 -16.79
C GLY A 265 -7.45 2.18 -17.82
N ASN A 266 -7.56 2.80 -18.98
CA ASN A 266 -6.58 2.65 -20.06
C ASN A 266 -5.21 3.20 -19.66
N GLY A 267 -5.16 4.36 -19.00
CA GLY A 267 -3.91 4.95 -18.54
C GLY A 267 -3.21 4.09 -17.46
N HIS A 268 -3.96 3.54 -16.51
CA HIS A 268 -3.38 2.65 -15.50
C HIS A 268 -2.95 1.32 -16.09
N ARG A 269 -3.72 0.76 -17.00
CA ARG A 269 -3.35 -0.46 -17.73
C ARG A 269 -2.06 -0.25 -18.52
N LEU A 270 -1.96 0.84 -19.28
CA LEU A 270 -0.74 1.17 -20.03
C LEU A 270 0.46 1.32 -19.10
N ARG A 271 0.29 2.02 -17.99
CA ARG A 271 1.34 2.14 -16.96
C ARG A 271 1.74 0.77 -16.38
N THR A 272 0.78 -0.09 -16.10
CA THR A 272 1.04 -1.45 -15.60
C THR A 272 1.82 -2.27 -16.61
N LEU A 273 1.44 -2.24 -17.88
CA LEU A 273 2.15 -2.94 -18.96
C LEU A 273 3.54 -2.34 -19.21
N TRP A 274 3.69 -1.04 -19.12
CA TRP A 274 4.98 -0.38 -19.21
C TRP A 274 5.92 -0.83 -18.07
N LEU A 275 5.41 -0.90 -16.85
CA LEU A 275 6.16 -1.44 -15.72
C LEU A 275 6.50 -2.92 -15.94
N ALA A 276 5.55 -3.72 -16.43
CA ALA A 276 5.79 -5.13 -16.75
C ALA A 276 6.98 -5.29 -17.70
N TYR A 277 6.99 -4.56 -18.81
CA TYR A 277 8.09 -4.56 -19.77
C TYR A 277 9.45 -4.22 -19.13
N HIS A 278 9.48 -3.19 -18.29
CA HIS A 278 10.74 -2.79 -17.64
C HIS A 278 11.24 -3.78 -16.58
N PHE A 279 10.36 -4.58 -15.99
CA PHE A 279 10.73 -5.52 -14.92
C PHE A 279 10.93 -6.96 -15.39
N THR A 280 10.37 -7.32 -16.51
CA THR A 280 10.42 -8.70 -17.01
C THR A 280 11.13 -8.86 -18.37
N GLY A 281 11.38 -7.75 -19.07
CA GLY A 281 11.88 -7.76 -20.45
C GLY A 281 10.74 -7.98 -21.41
#